data_5250371e1bdd999969fa9b8a3b2a0583
#
_entry.id   5250371e1bdd999969fa9b8a3b2a0583
#
_cell.length_a   1.000
_cell.length_b   1.000
_cell.length_c   1.000
_cell.angle_alpha   90.00
_cell.angle_beta   90.00
_cell.angle_gamma   90.00
#
_symmetry.space_group_name_H-M   'P 1'
#
loop_
_entity.id
_entity.type
_entity.pdbx_description
1 polymer ?
#
loop_
_entity_poly.entity_id
_entity_poly.type
_entity_poly.pdbx_seq_one_letter_code
_entity_poly.pdbx_strand_id
1 'polypeptide(L)'
;NRQNGFEDLGSGTAEAAKSKKSWWKVPVTILVILVIAIFIFNSTYQIREQEQAVLITLGQAKAVTDPGLHFKIPFIQQVRKVNTTIQGFSLGYDVDSNSSETDDSLMITSDYNFVNVDFFVEYRFSDPVKAVYASKDPVLILRNISQSCIRTVIGSYPVDDVLTTGKNEIQAAIKEMILERLSEQDIGIQLVNITIQDSEPPTSEVMEAFKAVETAKQGKETALNNANKYRNEQLPLAQAQADGIIKDAEAQKTERINEATAQVARFNAMYEEYIKNPAVTKQ
;
A
#
# COMPACT_ATOMS: atom_id res chain seq x y z
N ASN A 1 76.12 -23.13 104.43
CA ASN A 1 75.31 -24.28 104.52
C ASN A 1 73.92 -24.12 103.84
N ARG A 2 73.81 -24.79 102.70
CA ARG A 2 72.71 -25.66 102.33
C ARG A 2 71.31 -25.08 102.39
N GLN A 3 70.55 -25.15 101.48
CA GLN A 3 70.13 -26.04 100.41
C GLN A 3 68.72 -25.68 99.95
N ASN A 4 68.59 -25.78 98.71
CA ASN A 4 67.43 -26.34 98.02
C ASN A 4 66.05 -25.62 98.23
N GLY A 5 65.48 -25.17 97.26
CA GLY A 5 65.12 -25.79 96.02
C GLY A 5 63.64 -25.98 96.00
N PHE A 6 63.08 -25.73 95.05
CA PHE A 6 61.98 -26.34 94.37
C PHE A 6 61.09 -25.32 93.66
N GLU A 7 61.17 -25.40 92.43
CA GLU A 7 60.34 -24.77 91.46
C GLU A 7 58.87 -25.25 91.55
N ASP A 8 58.00 -24.35 91.51
CA ASP A 8 56.60 -24.73 91.20
C ASP A 8 56.21 -24.13 89.88
N LEU A 9 56.08 -25.04 88.97
CA LEU A 9 55.61 -24.79 87.59
C LEU A 9 54.12 -24.51 87.59
N GLY A 10 53.73 -23.29 87.65
CA GLY A 10 52.39 -22.84 87.41
C GLY A 10 52.04 -22.95 85.95
N SER A 11 51.33 -23.93 85.61
CA SER A 11 50.76 -24.12 84.30
C SER A 11 49.82 -22.91 83.93
N GLY A 12 50.37 -22.00 83.17
CA GLY A 12 49.58 -20.99 82.51
C GLY A 12 48.72 -21.60 81.36
N THR A 13 47.49 -21.85 81.72
CA THR A 13 46.49 -22.14 80.68
C THR A 13 46.26 -20.92 79.89
N ALA A 14 46.82 -20.89 78.66
CA ALA A 14 46.47 -19.92 77.65
C ALA A 14 44.95 -20.11 77.30
N GLU A 15 44.13 -19.26 77.87
CA GLU A 15 42.77 -19.08 77.41
C GLU A 15 42.83 -18.57 75.94
N ALA A 16 42.65 -19.55 75.01
CA ALA A 16 42.36 -19.21 73.63
C ALA A 16 41.12 -18.33 73.60
N ALA A 17 41.31 -17.01 73.43
CA ALA A 17 40.25 -16.09 73.15
C ALA A 17 39.50 -16.62 71.94
N LYS A 18 38.36 -17.33 72.13
CA LYS A 18 37.35 -17.69 71.12
C LYS A 18 36.85 -16.37 70.54
N SER A 19 37.47 -15.91 69.47
CA SER A 19 36.91 -14.94 68.57
C SER A 19 35.46 -15.44 68.26
N LYS A 20 34.49 -14.76 68.88
CA LYS A 20 33.09 -14.86 68.46
C LYS A 20 33.04 -14.40 66.97
N LYS A 21 33.36 -15.34 66.06
CA LYS A 21 33.17 -15.17 64.65
C LYS A 21 31.71 -14.81 64.46
N SER A 22 31.45 -13.56 64.22
CA SER A 22 30.10 -12.98 64.14
C SER A 22 29.35 -13.77 63.07
N TRP A 23 28.70 -14.85 63.40
CA TRP A 23 27.90 -15.71 62.51
C TRP A 23 26.80 -14.85 61.81
N TRP A 24 26.41 -13.78 62.39
CA TRP A 24 25.50 -12.81 61.78
C TRP A 24 26.08 -12.07 60.56
N LYS A 25 27.39 -11.99 60.42
CA LYS A 25 28.03 -11.36 59.24
C LYS A 25 27.86 -12.23 57.98
N VAL A 26 27.80 -13.55 58.11
CA VAL A 26 27.63 -14.46 56.98
C VAL A 26 26.27 -14.30 56.30
N PRO A 27 25.10 -14.36 56.99
CA PRO A 27 23.82 -14.12 56.34
C PRO A 27 23.66 -12.70 55.83
N VAL A 28 24.27 -11.70 56.49
CA VAL A 28 24.25 -10.30 56.04
C VAL A 28 25.06 -10.14 54.73
N THR A 29 26.25 -10.75 54.62
CA THR A 29 27.03 -10.72 53.38
C THR A 29 26.32 -11.46 52.25
N ILE A 30 25.68 -12.59 52.51
CA ILE A 30 24.85 -13.30 51.48
C ILE A 30 23.68 -12.44 51.04
N LEU A 31 22.99 -11.77 51.95
CA LEU A 31 21.89 -10.87 51.64
C LEU A 31 22.38 -9.68 50.78
N VAL A 32 23.52 -9.07 51.11
CA VAL A 32 24.10 -7.96 50.33
C VAL A 32 24.49 -8.43 48.93
N ILE A 33 25.12 -9.60 48.79
CA ILE A 33 25.46 -10.18 47.47
C ILE A 33 24.22 -10.44 46.67
N LEU A 34 23.15 -10.95 47.28
CA LEU A 34 21.88 -11.22 46.63
C LEU A 34 21.20 -9.94 46.15
N VAL A 35 21.22 -8.88 46.96
CA VAL A 35 20.71 -7.55 46.59
C VAL A 35 21.51 -6.97 45.42
N ILE A 36 22.85 -7.07 45.46
CA ILE A 36 23.72 -6.61 44.36
C ILE A 36 23.44 -7.42 43.09
N ALA A 37 23.27 -8.74 43.19
CA ALA A 37 22.95 -9.59 42.06
C ALA A 37 21.58 -9.21 41.44
N ILE A 38 20.57 -8.98 42.25
CA ILE A 38 19.25 -8.50 41.82
C ILE A 38 19.37 -7.13 41.13
N PHE A 39 20.20 -6.26 41.70
CA PHE A 39 20.42 -4.92 41.14
C PHE A 39 21.10 -4.98 39.78
N ILE A 40 22.13 -5.82 39.59
CA ILE A 40 22.83 -6.04 38.34
C ILE A 40 21.87 -6.64 37.30
N PHE A 41 21.06 -7.62 37.71
CA PHE A 41 20.11 -8.28 36.80
C PHE A 41 19.02 -7.34 36.30
N ASN A 42 18.51 -6.43 37.14
CA ASN A 42 17.55 -5.40 36.79
C ASN A 42 18.19 -4.17 36.09
N SER A 43 19.53 -4.10 36.05
CA SER A 43 20.26 -3.00 35.41
C SER A 43 20.46 -3.20 33.90
N THR A 44 20.26 -4.40 33.39
CA THR A 44 20.52 -4.73 31.97
C THR A 44 19.24 -4.78 31.16
N TYR A 45 19.27 -4.26 29.92
CA TYR A 45 18.21 -4.45 28.93
C TYR A 45 18.83 -4.61 27.54
N GLN A 46 18.17 -5.37 26.69
CA GLN A 46 18.59 -5.62 25.32
C GLN A 46 17.66 -4.92 24.34
N ILE A 47 18.23 -4.24 23.34
CA ILE A 47 17.52 -3.65 22.21
C ILE A 47 17.76 -4.56 21.00
N ARG A 48 16.69 -4.98 20.33
CA ARG A 48 16.75 -5.74 19.07
C ARG A 48 16.92 -4.76 17.89
N GLU A 49 17.38 -5.26 16.74
CA GLU A 49 17.57 -4.45 15.52
C GLU A 49 16.28 -3.75 15.02
N GLN A 50 15.12 -4.29 15.36
CA GLN A 50 13.81 -3.76 14.96
C GLN A 50 13.15 -2.91 16.04
N GLU A 51 13.85 -2.66 17.15
CA GLU A 51 13.35 -1.91 18.29
C GLU A 51 14.28 -0.72 18.58
N GLN A 52 13.69 0.34 19.05
CA GLN A 52 14.43 1.44 19.67
C GLN A 52 13.94 1.60 21.10
N ALA A 53 14.82 2.02 22.00
CA ALA A 53 14.46 2.24 23.39
C ALA A 53 14.43 3.73 23.71
N VAL A 54 13.45 4.12 24.49
CA VAL A 54 13.38 5.44 25.11
C VAL A 54 13.79 5.28 26.57
N LEU A 55 14.96 5.82 26.90
CA LEU A 55 15.46 5.88 28.27
C LEU A 55 14.94 7.14 28.97
N ILE A 56 14.11 6.94 29.98
CA ILE A 56 13.50 8.01 30.75
C ILE A 56 14.26 8.15 32.07
N THR A 57 14.93 9.27 32.26
CA THR A 57 15.68 9.58 33.50
C THR A 57 15.03 10.77 34.17
N LEU A 58 14.36 10.55 35.30
CA LEU A 58 13.71 11.62 36.06
C LEU A 58 12.82 12.56 35.22
N GLY A 59 12.10 12.00 34.26
CA GLY A 59 11.20 12.73 33.36
C GLY A 59 11.84 13.24 32.07
N GLN A 60 13.17 13.15 31.92
CA GLN A 60 13.83 13.44 30.63
C GLN A 60 13.94 12.17 29.78
N ALA A 61 13.45 12.25 28.55
CA ALA A 61 13.53 11.16 27.60
C ALA A 61 14.73 11.32 26.66
N LYS A 62 15.44 10.20 26.41
CA LYS A 62 16.51 10.11 25.43
C LYS A 62 16.31 8.85 24.59
N ALA A 63 16.34 8.99 23.27
CA ALA A 63 16.33 7.85 22.38
C ALA A 63 17.67 7.11 22.44
N VAL A 64 17.60 5.78 22.48
CA VAL A 64 18.74 4.85 22.31
C VAL A 64 18.43 3.99 21.11
N THR A 65 19.17 4.24 20.04
CA THR A 65 18.93 3.62 18.73
C THR A 65 19.81 2.41 18.46
N ASP A 66 20.95 2.32 19.17
CA ASP A 66 21.93 1.25 18.93
C ASP A 66 21.41 -0.10 19.43
N PRO A 67 21.40 -1.14 18.58
CA PRO A 67 21.03 -2.48 19.00
C PRO A 67 22.11 -3.08 19.91
N GLY A 68 21.71 -3.95 20.82
CA GLY A 68 22.63 -4.63 21.73
C GLY A 68 22.22 -4.59 23.18
N LEU A 69 23.20 -4.88 24.06
CA LEU A 69 23.01 -4.89 25.49
C LEU A 69 23.35 -3.50 26.07
N HIS A 70 22.41 -2.94 26.78
CA HIS A 70 22.53 -1.62 27.43
C HIS A 70 22.32 -1.73 28.95
N PHE A 71 22.82 -0.72 29.67
CA PHE A 71 22.67 -0.63 31.10
C PHE A 71 21.76 0.53 31.45
N LYS A 72 20.90 0.32 32.44
CA LYS A 72 20.07 1.35 33.08
C LYS A 72 20.29 1.34 34.59
N ILE A 73 20.07 2.47 35.25
CA ILE A 73 20.06 2.55 36.69
C ILE A 73 18.67 2.18 37.21
N PRO A 74 18.51 1.02 37.89
CA PRO A 74 17.22 0.62 38.43
C PRO A 74 16.64 1.71 39.35
N PHE A 75 15.32 1.82 39.41
CA PHE A 75 14.54 2.79 40.18
C PHE A 75 14.60 4.25 39.67
N ILE A 76 15.68 4.70 39.02
CA ILE A 76 15.84 6.06 38.50
C ILE A 76 15.49 6.14 37.03
N GLN A 77 15.83 5.10 36.28
CA GLN A 77 15.66 5.04 34.83
C GLN A 77 14.60 4.03 34.44
N GLN A 78 13.66 4.46 33.60
CA GLN A 78 12.68 3.59 32.95
C GLN A 78 13.03 3.46 31.49
N VAL A 79 12.82 2.27 30.95
CA VAL A 79 13.04 1.97 29.52
C VAL A 79 11.72 1.57 28.92
N ARG A 80 11.31 2.28 27.87
CA ARG A 80 10.19 1.89 27.01
C ARG A 80 10.73 1.54 25.63
N LYS A 81 10.40 0.35 25.15
CA LYS A 81 10.78 -0.11 23.81
C LYS A 81 9.68 0.23 22.84
N VAL A 82 10.07 0.74 21.69
CA VAL A 82 9.20 1.08 20.57
C VAL A 82 9.64 0.24 19.37
N ASN A 83 8.71 -0.49 18.80
CA ASN A 83 8.97 -1.25 17.58
C ASN A 83 8.95 -0.29 16.39
N THR A 84 10.04 -0.25 15.62
CA THR A 84 10.22 0.64 14.46
C THR A 84 9.93 -0.04 13.12
N THR A 85 9.52 -1.32 13.14
CA THR A 85 9.08 -2.01 11.92
C THR A 85 7.77 -1.42 11.40
N ILE A 86 7.49 -1.68 10.14
CA ILE A 86 6.20 -1.34 9.54
C ILE A 86 5.13 -2.20 10.23
N GLN A 87 4.13 -1.53 10.75
CA GLN A 87 2.94 -2.10 11.37
C GLN A 87 1.72 -1.61 10.61
N GLY A 88 0.59 -2.28 10.76
CA GLY A 88 -0.64 -1.86 10.12
C GLY A 88 -1.87 -2.22 10.95
N PHE A 89 -2.95 -1.55 10.63
CA PHE A 89 -4.29 -1.85 11.13
C PHE A 89 -5.33 -1.69 10.03
N SER A 90 -6.41 -2.44 10.15
CA SER A 90 -7.58 -2.33 9.29
C SER A 90 -8.56 -1.27 9.80
N LEU A 91 -9.29 -0.65 8.87
CA LEU A 91 -10.44 0.22 9.11
C LEU A 91 -11.61 -0.30 8.29
N GLY A 92 -12.74 -0.54 8.93
CA GLY A 92 -13.94 -1.10 8.32
C GLY A 92 -14.01 -2.62 8.32
N TYR A 93 -12.89 -3.29 8.62
CA TYR A 93 -12.78 -4.74 8.63
C TYR A 93 -12.00 -5.22 9.85
N ASP A 94 -12.56 -6.19 10.56
CA ASP A 94 -11.88 -6.86 11.66
C ASP A 94 -11.21 -8.15 11.15
N VAL A 95 -9.88 -8.19 11.23
CA VAL A 95 -9.06 -9.32 10.77
C VAL A 95 -9.29 -10.56 11.63
N ASP A 96 -9.56 -10.39 12.93
CA ASP A 96 -9.71 -11.52 13.87
C ASP A 96 -11.06 -12.22 13.71
N SER A 97 -12.14 -11.47 13.48
CA SER A 97 -13.49 -12.00 13.30
C SER A 97 -13.84 -12.28 11.83
N ASN A 98 -13.00 -11.86 10.89
CA ASN A 98 -13.25 -11.95 9.45
C ASN A 98 -14.61 -11.38 9.07
N SER A 99 -14.99 -10.26 9.68
CA SER A 99 -16.27 -9.58 9.48
C SER A 99 -16.06 -8.10 9.20
N SER A 100 -16.96 -7.52 8.40
CA SER A 100 -17.00 -6.07 8.18
C SER A 100 -17.53 -5.39 9.45
N GLU A 101 -16.81 -4.38 9.92
CA GLU A 101 -17.20 -3.50 11.01
C GLU A 101 -18.05 -2.37 10.41
N THR A 102 -19.37 -2.60 10.34
CA THR A 102 -20.33 -1.74 9.62
C THR A 102 -20.26 -0.27 10.05
N ASP A 103 -19.95 0.01 11.31
CA ASP A 103 -19.87 1.38 11.81
C ASP A 103 -18.66 2.15 11.25
N ASP A 104 -17.58 1.45 10.94
CA ASP A 104 -16.35 2.04 10.41
C ASP A 104 -16.30 1.99 8.88
N SER A 105 -16.89 0.95 8.24
CA SER A 105 -16.87 0.75 6.79
C SER A 105 -17.92 1.56 6.04
N LEU A 106 -19.11 1.79 6.66
CA LEU A 106 -20.21 2.47 5.98
C LEU A 106 -19.94 3.96 5.83
N MET A 107 -19.97 4.43 4.59
CA MET A 107 -19.68 5.82 4.22
C MET A 107 -20.72 6.35 3.21
N ILE A 108 -20.82 7.68 3.13
CA ILE A 108 -21.70 8.38 2.19
C ILE A 108 -20.83 9.06 1.14
N THR A 109 -21.16 8.87 -0.12
CA THR A 109 -20.52 9.50 -1.28
C THR A 109 -21.13 10.86 -1.61
N SER A 110 -20.50 11.64 -2.52
CA SER A 110 -20.95 12.99 -2.91
C SER A 110 -22.35 13.00 -3.54
N ASP A 111 -22.76 11.89 -4.14
CA ASP A 111 -24.08 11.69 -4.76
C ASP A 111 -25.10 11.01 -3.82
N TYR A 112 -24.81 11.04 -2.49
CA TYR A 112 -25.69 10.53 -1.42
C TYR A 112 -25.95 9.02 -1.46
N ASN A 113 -25.07 8.25 -2.05
CA ASN A 113 -25.12 6.80 -1.99
C ASN A 113 -24.32 6.27 -0.79
N PHE A 114 -24.74 5.12 -0.25
CA PHE A 114 -23.99 4.40 0.77
C PHE A 114 -23.06 3.39 0.12
N VAL A 115 -21.85 3.32 0.66
CA VAL A 115 -20.83 2.34 0.27
C VAL A 115 -20.12 1.79 1.51
N ASN A 116 -19.77 0.52 1.48
CA ASN A 116 -18.85 -0.06 2.42
C ASN A 116 -17.46 -0.01 1.79
N VAL A 117 -16.50 0.59 2.49
CA VAL A 117 -15.11 0.65 2.02
C VAL A 117 -14.18 0.29 3.15
N ASP A 118 -13.35 -0.70 2.90
CA ASP A 118 -12.38 -1.23 3.83
C ASP A 118 -10.98 -0.76 3.46
N PHE A 119 -10.22 -0.35 4.47
CA PHE A 119 -8.88 0.18 4.30
C PHE A 119 -7.87 -0.57 5.16
N PHE A 120 -6.64 -0.63 4.68
CA PHE A 120 -5.49 -1.03 5.45
C PHE A 120 -4.48 0.12 5.52
N VAL A 121 -4.11 0.50 6.74
CA VAL A 121 -3.20 1.62 7.01
C VAL A 121 -1.88 1.06 7.53
N GLU A 122 -0.80 1.35 6.83
CA GLU A 122 0.56 0.96 7.21
C GLU A 122 1.32 2.17 7.75
N TYR A 123 1.95 1.99 8.90
CA TYR A 123 2.69 3.03 9.59
C TYR A 123 3.94 2.48 10.25
N ARG A 124 4.84 3.37 10.63
CA ARG A 124 5.99 3.07 11.49
C ARG A 124 6.24 4.20 12.46
N PHE A 125 6.89 3.89 13.57
CA PHE A 125 7.37 4.93 14.48
C PHE A 125 8.66 5.53 13.93
N SER A 126 8.66 6.84 13.64
CA SER A 126 9.80 7.59 13.13
C SER A 126 10.61 8.25 14.25
N ASP A 127 9.93 8.68 15.32
CA ASP A 127 10.55 9.27 16.50
C ASP A 127 10.03 8.56 17.76
N PRO A 128 10.83 7.68 18.39
CA PRO A 128 10.41 6.92 19.54
C PRO A 128 10.14 7.79 20.76
N VAL A 129 10.80 8.94 20.89
CA VAL A 129 10.58 9.86 22.03
C VAL A 129 9.20 10.49 21.91
N LYS A 130 8.86 11.02 20.74
CA LYS A 130 7.53 11.58 20.48
C LYS A 130 6.45 10.53 20.61
N ALA A 131 6.67 9.32 20.09
CA ALA A 131 5.73 8.21 20.21
C ALA A 131 5.36 7.86 21.66
N VAL A 132 6.29 8.04 22.59
CA VAL A 132 6.08 7.74 24.03
C VAL A 132 5.52 8.93 24.80
N TYR A 133 5.86 10.16 24.39
CA TYR A 133 5.58 11.38 25.17
C TYR A 133 4.48 12.28 24.61
N ALA A 134 4.32 12.31 23.28
CA ALA A 134 3.33 13.20 22.66
C ALA A 134 1.89 12.76 22.97
N SER A 135 1.67 11.45 23.14
CA SER A 135 0.34 10.90 23.39
C SER A 135 0.41 9.61 24.21
N LYS A 136 -0.70 9.31 24.90
CA LYS A 136 -0.88 8.02 25.58
C LYS A 136 -1.01 6.86 24.58
N ASP A 137 -1.67 7.12 23.46
CA ASP A 137 -1.89 6.15 22.40
C ASP A 137 -1.80 6.84 21.03
N PRO A 138 -0.61 6.91 20.44
CA PRO A 138 -0.40 7.56 19.15
C PRO A 138 -1.03 6.78 17.98
N VAL A 139 -1.22 5.46 18.13
CA VAL A 139 -1.85 4.63 17.09
C VAL A 139 -3.35 4.92 17.03
N LEU A 140 -4.00 5.11 18.18
CA LEU A 140 -5.41 5.51 18.22
C LEU A 140 -5.63 6.88 17.58
N ILE A 141 -4.70 7.83 17.79
CA ILE A 141 -4.77 9.15 17.12
C ILE A 141 -4.64 8.99 15.62
N LEU A 142 -3.67 8.20 15.13
CA LEU A 142 -3.54 7.90 13.70
C LEU A 142 -4.81 7.26 13.13
N ARG A 143 -5.41 6.30 13.85
CA ARG A 143 -6.67 5.66 13.45
C ARG A 143 -7.80 6.68 13.26
N ASN A 144 -7.98 7.56 14.24
CA ASN A 144 -9.02 8.59 14.19
C ASN A 144 -8.78 9.62 13.07
N ILE A 145 -7.53 10.05 12.88
CA ILE A 145 -7.16 10.93 11.77
C ILE A 145 -7.45 10.25 10.43
N SER A 146 -7.01 8.99 10.27
CA SER A 146 -7.22 8.23 9.05
C SER A 146 -8.71 8.09 8.74
N GLN A 147 -9.52 7.71 9.72
CA GLN A 147 -10.97 7.55 9.56
C GLN A 147 -11.65 8.88 9.17
N SER A 148 -11.25 9.99 9.80
CA SER A 148 -11.77 11.32 9.45
C SER A 148 -11.40 11.73 8.03
N CYS A 149 -10.15 11.54 7.62
CA CYS A 149 -9.67 11.87 6.27
C CYS A 149 -10.35 11.00 5.21
N ILE A 150 -10.46 9.69 5.46
CA ILE A 150 -11.13 8.74 4.58
C ILE A 150 -12.58 9.19 4.32
N ARG A 151 -13.35 9.43 5.38
CA ARG A 151 -14.76 9.87 5.25
C ARG A 151 -14.88 11.19 4.51
N THR A 152 -13.96 12.12 4.73
CA THR A 152 -13.95 13.42 4.04
C THR A 152 -13.70 13.25 2.54
N VAL A 153 -12.70 12.45 2.17
CA VAL A 153 -12.36 12.23 0.75
C VAL A 153 -13.44 11.41 0.05
N ILE A 154 -13.88 10.29 0.62
CA ILE A 154 -14.97 9.46 0.03
C ILE A 154 -16.24 10.31 -0.19
N GLY A 155 -16.58 11.18 0.76
CA GLY A 155 -17.71 12.11 0.63
C GLY A 155 -17.59 13.15 -0.48
N SER A 156 -16.42 13.32 -1.07
CA SER A 156 -16.18 14.23 -2.21
C SER A 156 -16.26 13.57 -3.59
N TYR A 157 -16.28 12.23 -3.64
CA TYR A 157 -16.32 11.46 -4.89
C TYR A 157 -17.69 10.80 -5.10
N PRO A 158 -18.15 10.63 -6.35
CA PRO A 158 -19.36 9.88 -6.66
C PRO A 158 -19.15 8.38 -6.46
N VAL A 159 -20.24 7.65 -6.25
CA VAL A 159 -20.20 6.20 -5.96
C VAL A 159 -19.52 5.39 -7.06
N ASP A 160 -19.73 5.75 -8.33
CA ASP A 160 -19.11 5.07 -9.46
C ASP A 160 -17.58 5.09 -9.38
N ASP A 161 -16.96 6.22 -8.99
CA ASP A 161 -15.50 6.35 -8.85
C ASP A 161 -14.98 5.54 -7.65
N VAL A 162 -15.71 5.53 -6.55
CA VAL A 162 -15.35 4.78 -5.34
C VAL A 162 -15.37 3.26 -5.61
N LEU A 163 -16.36 2.79 -6.37
CA LEU A 163 -16.51 1.36 -6.66
C LEU A 163 -15.62 0.86 -7.81
N THR A 164 -15.21 1.74 -8.74
CA THR A 164 -14.56 1.31 -9.99
C THR A 164 -13.19 1.96 -10.23
N THR A 165 -13.13 3.01 -11.03
CA THR A 165 -11.89 3.56 -11.62
C THR A 165 -11.18 4.59 -10.76
N GLY A 166 -11.88 5.22 -9.82
CA GLY A 166 -11.34 6.30 -9.00
C GLY A 166 -10.47 5.86 -7.82
N LYS A 167 -10.38 4.55 -7.53
CA LYS A 167 -9.70 4.03 -6.32
C LYS A 167 -8.29 4.54 -6.12
N ASN A 168 -7.48 4.61 -7.17
CA ASN A 168 -6.09 5.06 -7.08
C ASN A 168 -5.99 6.56 -6.74
N GLU A 169 -6.85 7.38 -7.36
CA GLU A 169 -6.90 8.83 -7.10
C GLU A 169 -7.41 9.11 -5.69
N ILE A 170 -8.47 8.43 -5.27
CA ILE A 170 -9.03 8.50 -3.93
C ILE A 170 -7.98 8.11 -2.88
N GLN A 171 -7.28 7.00 -3.09
CA GLN A 171 -6.20 6.54 -2.20
C GLN A 171 -5.07 7.57 -2.08
N ALA A 172 -4.68 8.20 -3.19
CA ALA A 172 -3.65 9.24 -3.18
C ALA A 172 -4.11 10.49 -2.42
N ALA A 173 -5.36 10.95 -2.63
CA ALA A 173 -5.95 12.08 -1.94
C ALA A 173 -6.07 11.84 -0.42
N ILE A 174 -6.50 10.63 -0.03
CA ILE A 174 -6.56 10.23 1.39
C ILE A 174 -5.17 10.26 2.02
N LYS A 175 -4.18 9.67 1.33
CA LYS A 175 -2.78 9.64 1.81
C LYS A 175 -2.24 11.03 2.03
N GLU A 176 -2.43 11.94 1.08
CA GLU A 176 -1.98 13.33 1.18
C GLU A 176 -2.63 14.04 2.36
N MET A 177 -3.94 13.93 2.53
CA MET A 177 -4.67 14.54 3.64
C MET A 177 -4.23 13.99 5.00
N ILE A 178 -3.98 12.69 5.12
CA ILE A 178 -3.46 12.09 6.36
C ILE A 178 -2.06 12.61 6.67
N LEU A 179 -1.17 12.69 5.67
CA LEU A 179 0.19 13.22 5.86
C LEU A 179 0.17 14.68 6.33
N GLU A 180 -0.69 15.52 5.77
CA GLU A 180 -0.88 16.90 6.21
C GLU A 180 -1.31 16.96 7.68
N ARG A 181 -2.36 16.21 8.07
CA ARG A 181 -2.86 16.17 9.44
C ARG A 181 -1.83 15.61 10.43
N LEU A 182 -1.07 14.58 10.03
CA LEU A 182 -0.01 14.03 10.88
C LEU A 182 1.13 15.01 11.11
N SER A 183 1.46 15.83 10.11
CA SER A 183 2.49 16.85 10.26
C SER A 183 2.13 17.92 11.31
N GLU A 184 0.85 18.22 11.46
CA GLU A 184 0.34 19.15 12.48
C GLU A 184 0.39 18.56 13.90
N GLN A 185 0.14 17.25 14.03
CA GLN A 185 0.05 16.58 15.34
C GLN A 185 1.40 16.14 15.90
N ASP A 186 2.38 15.89 15.05
CA ASP A 186 3.77 15.53 15.41
C ASP A 186 3.89 14.44 16.48
N ILE A 187 3.13 13.35 16.33
CA ILE A 187 3.03 12.23 17.29
C ILE A 187 4.13 11.18 17.15
N GLY A 188 5.16 11.43 16.34
CA GLY A 188 6.29 10.52 16.13
C GLY A 188 5.95 9.28 15.27
N ILE A 189 4.84 9.30 14.53
CA ILE A 189 4.44 8.27 13.58
C ILE A 189 4.62 8.79 12.16
N GLN A 190 5.07 7.92 11.27
CA GLN A 190 5.11 8.15 9.84
C GLN A 190 4.15 7.18 9.14
N LEU A 191 3.23 7.72 8.34
CA LEU A 191 2.42 6.93 7.44
C LEU A 191 3.30 6.36 6.32
N VAL A 192 3.26 5.05 6.12
CA VAL A 192 3.98 4.36 5.04
C VAL A 192 3.05 4.27 3.83
N ASN A 193 1.89 3.67 4.02
CA ASN A 193 0.92 3.49 2.95
C ASN A 193 -0.50 3.43 3.50
N ILE A 194 -1.47 3.64 2.61
CA ILE A 194 -2.87 3.34 2.84
C ILE A 194 -3.40 2.66 1.59
N THR A 195 -4.17 1.60 1.76
CA THR A 195 -4.68 0.80 0.65
C THR A 195 -6.16 0.56 0.85
N ILE A 196 -6.94 0.74 -0.21
CA ILE A 196 -8.33 0.31 -0.28
C ILE A 196 -8.30 -1.21 -0.47
N GLN A 197 -8.82 -1.95 0.51
CA GLN A 197 -8.89 -3.42 0.48
C GLN A 197 -10.09 -3.88 -0.32
N ASP A 198 -11.25 -3.35 0.04
CA ASP A 198 -12.49 -3.62 -0.65
C ASP A 198 -13.37 -2.38 -0.71
N SER A 199 -14.25 -2.33 -1.70
CA SER A 199 -15.29 -1.31 -1.82
C SER A 199 -16.49 -1.93 -2.52
N GLU A 200 -17.60 -1.99 -1.80
CA GLU A 200 -18.83 -2.65 -2.26
C GLU A 200 -20.07 -1.87 -1.83
N PRO A 201 -21.20 -2.04 -2.52
CA PRO A 201 -22.48 -1.54 -2.06
C PRO A 201 -22.90 -2.17 -0.72
N PRO A 202 -23.69 -1.47 0.11
CA PRO A 202 -23.98 -1.91 1.47
C PRO A 202 -24.85 -3.17 1.57
N THR A 203 -25.61 -3.50 0.52
CA THR A 203 -26.46 -4.71 0.47
C THR A 203 -26.32 -5.45 -0.85
N SER A 204 -26.62 -6.75 -0.84
CA SER A 204 -26.58 -7.61 -2.03
C SER A 204 -27.56 -7.16 -3.11
N GLU A 205 -28.74 -6.65 -2.74
CA GLU A 205 -29.73 -6.16 -3.69
C GLU A 205 -29.23 -4.93 -4.45
N VAL A 206 -28.55 -4.01 -3.74
CA VAL A 206 -27.94 -2.82 -4.35
C VAL A 206 -26.76 -3.24 -5.24
N MET A 207 -25.97 -4.23 -4.83
CA MET A 207 -24.88 -4.77 -5.65
C MET A 207 -25.41 -5.39 -6.96
N GLU A 208 -26.50 -6.15 -6.91
CA GLU A 208 -27.12 -6.70 -8.12
C GLU A 208 -27.63 -5.60 -9.07
N ALA A 209 -28.23 -4.55 -8.52
CA ALA A 209 -28.68 -3.40 -9.32
C ALA A 209 -27.50 -2.68 -10.00
N PHE A 210 -26.38 -2.45 -9.29
CA PHE A 210 -25.17 -1.88 -9.88
C PHE A 210 -24.57 -2.77 -10.99
N LYS A 211 -24.50 -4.08 -10.76
CA LYS A 211 -24.04 -5.06 -11.80
C LYS A 211 -24.94 -5.03 -13.02
N ALA A 212 -26.26 -4.89 -12.85
CA ALA A 212 -27.18 -4.80 -13.97
C ALA A 212 -26.96 -3.52 -14.79
N VAL A 213 -26.75 -2.38 -14.14
CA VAL A 213 -26.43 -1.11 -14.81
C VAL A 213 -25.11 -1.21 -15.57
N GLU A 214 -24.06 -1.76 -14.94
CA GLU A 214 -22.75 -1.92 -15.59
C GLU A 214 -22.83 -2.87 -16.79
N THR A 215 -23.56 -3.97 -16.67
CA THR A 215 -23.83 -4.88 -17.78
C THR A 215 -24.55 -4.18 -18.95
N ALA A 216 -25.52 -3.31 -18.63
CA ALA A 216 -26.24 -2.53 -19.62
C ALA A 216 -25.33 -1.48 -20.31
N LYS A 217 -24.45 -0.80 -19.55
CA LYS A 217 -23.43 0.13 -20.09
C LYS A 217 -22.49 -0.59 -21.07
N GLN A 218 -21.93 -1.74 -20.67
CA GLN A 218 -21.07 -2.57 -21.51
C GLN A 218 -21.78 -3.10 -22.76
N GLY A 219 -23.05 -3.51 -22.59
CA GLY A 219 -23.91 -3.91 -23.72
C GLY A 219 -24.13 -2.80 -24.74
N LYS A 220 -24.38 -1.57 -24.27
CA LYS A 220 -24.48 -0.38 -25.12
C LYS A 220 -23.19 -0.10 -25.88
N GLU A 221 -22.03 -0.12 -25.21
CA GLU A 221 -20.75 0.09 -25.86
C GLU A 221 -20.44 -0.98 -26.90
N THR A 222 -20.70 -2.24 -26.57
CA THR A 222 -20.55 -3.36 -27.50
C THR A 222 -21.43 -3.17 -28.74
N ALA A 223 -22.68 -2.78 -28.56
CA ALA A 223 -23.59 -2.51 -29.68
C ALA A 223 -23.12 -1.35 -30.56
N LEU A 224 -22.63 -0.25 -29.94
CA LEU A 224 -22.04 0.88 -30.68
C LEU A 224 -20.78 0.50 -31.46
N ASN A 225 -19.88 -0.27 -30.83
CA ASN A 225 -18.66 -0.75 -31.47
C ASN A 225 -18.97 -1.69 -32.65
N ASN A 226 -19.93 -2.59 -32.49
CA ASN A 226 -20.38 -3.48 -33.58
C ASN A 226 -21.02 -2.69 -34.73
N ALA A 227 -21.85 -1.70 -34.44
CA ALA A 227 -22.44 -0.83 -35.46
C ALA A 227 -21.37 -0.01 -36.19
N ASN A 228 -20.39 0.54 -35.49
CA ASN A 228 -19.25 1.25 -36.09
C ASN A 228 -18.38 0.31 -36.95
N LYS A 229 -18.10 -0.91 -36.45
CA LYS A 229 -17.39 -1.93 -37.22
C LYS A 229 -18.14 -2.24 -38.52
N TYR A 230 -19.42 -2.53 -38.44
CA TYR A 230 -20.26 -2.81 -39.62
C TYR A 230 -20.24 -1.66 -40.61
N ARG A 231 -20.42 -0.42 -40.15
CA ARG A 231 -20.34 0.76 -41.03
C ARG A 231 -18.98 0.89 -41.71
N ASN A 232 -17.90 0.69 -40.96
CA ASN A 232 -16.53 0.83 -41.49
C ASN A 232 -16.15 -0.30 -42.45
N GLU A 233 -16.79 -1.46 -42.36
CA GLU A 233 -16.63 -2.56 -43.31
C GLU A 233 -17.48 -2.37 -44.55
N GLN A 234 -18.78 -2.01 -44.42
CA GLN A 234 -19.72 -1.96 -45.55
C GLN A 234 -19.53 -0.73 -46.43
N LEU A 235 -19.21 0.42 -45.84
CA LEU A 235 -19.09 1.67 -46.61
C LEU A 235 -17.93 1.63 -47.63
N PRO A 236 -16.71 1.22 -47.28
CA PRO A 236 -15.62 1.07 -48.24
C PRO A 236 -15.88 -0.03 -49.29
N LEU A 237 -16.56 -1.10 -48.88
CA LEU A 237 -16.92 -2.20 -49.80
C LEU A 237 -17.88 -1.69 -50.87
N ALA A 238 -18.92 -0.98 -50.49
CA ALA A 238 -19.87 -0.37 -51.42
C ALA A 238 -19.21 0.66 -52.33
N GLN A 239 -18.31 1.49 -51.80
CA GLN A 239 -17.52 2.42 -52.62
C GLN A 239 -16.62 1.71 -53.63
N ALA A 240 -15.90 0.66 -53.21
CA ALA A 240 -15.06 -0.13 -54.10
C ALA A 240 -15.86 -0.80 -55.20
N GLN A 241 -17.06 -1.30 -54.88
CA GLN A 241 -17.97 -1.86 -55.90
C GLN A 241 -18.46 -0.80 -56.89
N ALA A 242 -18.84 0.38 -56.43
CA ALA A 242 -19.26 1.47 -57.29
C ALA A 242 -18.11 1.96 -58.19
N ASP A 243 -16.92 2.12 -57.65
CA ASP A 243 -15.72 2.49 -58.39
C ASP A 243 -15.36 1.42 -59.44
N GLY A 244 -15.50 0.12 -59.09
CA GLY A 244 -15.32 -0.98 -60.02
C GLY A 244 -16.27 -0.91 -61.23
N ILE A 245 -17.57 -0.70 -61.00
CA ILE A 245 -18.57 -0.54 -62.06
C ILE A 245 -18.24 0.64 -62.98
N ILE A 246 -17.83 1.78 -62.40
CA ILE A 246 -17.46 2.97 -63.17
C ILE A 246 -16.22 2.66 -64.04
N LYS A 247 -15.19 2.05 -63.46
CA LYS A 247 -13.97 1.69 -64.19
C LYS A 247 -14.20 0.69 -65.31
N ASP A 248 -15.04 -0.30 -65.07
CA ASP A 248 -15.42 -1.26 -66.11
C ASP A 248 -16.18 -0.59 -67.25
N ALA A 249 -17.09 0.34 -66.96
CA ALA A 249 -17.80 1.11 -67.99
C ALA A 249 -16.86 2.03 -68.79
N GLU A 250 -15.89 2.67 -68.16
CA GLU A 250 -14.85 3.47 -68.82
C GLU A 250 -13.96 2.61 -69.72
N ALA A 251 -13.57 1.44 -69.25
CA ALA A 251 -12.80 0.46 -70.05
C ALA A 251 -13.57 0.02 -71.29
N GLN A 252 -14.83 -0.39 -71.13
CA GLN A 252 -15.70 -0.79 -72.29
C GLN A 252 -15.90 0.38 -73.28
N LYS A 253 -16.10 1.61 -72.78
CA LYS A 253 -16.19 2.79 -73.65
C LYS A 253 -14.91 2.95 -74.47
N THR A 254 -13.75 2.85 -73.85
CA THR A 254 -12.45 3.01 -74.47
C THR A 254 -12.22 1.92 -75.52
N GLU A 255 -12.55 0.67 -75.21
CA GLU A 255 -12.46 -0.45 -76.08
C GLU A 255 -13.34 -0.25 -77.35
N ARG A 256 -14.63 0.14 -77.24
CA ARG A 256 -15.52 0.44 -78.34
C ARG A 256 -15.03 1.59 -79.20
N ILE A 257 -14.47 2.65 -78.65
CA ILE A 257 -13.88 3.75 -79.41
C ILE A 257 -12.65 3.29 -80.18
N ASN A 258 -11.78 2.49 -79.56
CA ASN A 258 -10.59 1.95 -80.21
C ASN A 258 -10.98 0.97 -81.38
N GLU A 259 -11.99 0.10 -81.15
CA GLU A 259 -12.52 -0.80 -82.19
C GLU A 259 -13.09 -0.01 -83.36
N ALA A 260 -13.94 0.98 -83.09
CA ALA A 260 -14.52 1.82 -84.14
C ALA A 260 -13.41 2.61 -84.91
N THR A 261 -12.42 3.12 -84.23
CA THR A 261 -11.28 3.80 -84.81
C THR A 261 -10.46 2.88 -85.71
N ALA A 262 -10.20 1.64 -85.26
CA ALA A 262 -9.51 0.62 -86.03
C ALA A 262 -10.29 0.22 -87.27
N GLN A 263 -11.63 0.05 -87.19
CA GLN A 263 -12.50 -0.22 -88.35
C GLN A 263 -12.46 0.91 -89.37
N VAL A 264 -12.55 2.16 -88.89
CA VAL A 264 -12.45 3.33 -89.81
C VAL A 264 -11.08 3.41 -90.47
N ALA A 265 -9.98 3.17 -89.72
CA ALA A 265 -8.64 3.14 -90.33
C ALA A 265 -8.48 2.02 -91.35
N ARG A 266 -9.01 0.81 -91.09
CA ARG A 266 -9.04 -0.29 -92.15
C ARG A 266 -9.83 0.12 -93.32
N PHE A 267 -11.03 0.69 -93.15
CA PHE A 267 -11.86 1.13 -94.25
C PHE A 267 -11.15 2.19 -95.12
N ASN A 268 -10.56 3.20 -94.48
CA ASN A 268 -9.82 4.28 -95.16
C ASN A 268 -8.62 3.69 -95.98
N ALA A 269 -7.85 2.76 -95.36
CA ALA A 269 -6.73 2.10 -96.02
C ALA A 269 -7.21 1.30 -97.31
N MET A 270 -8.30 0.57 -97.12
CA MET A 270 -8.89 -0.15 -98.29
C MET A 270 -9.45 0.82 -99.32
N TYR A 271 -10.06 1.91 -98.88
CA TYR A 271 -10.62 2.91 -99.79
C TYR A 271 -9.52 3.65 -100.60
N GLU A 272 -8.40 4.02 -99.95
CA GLU A 272 -7.24 4.59 -100.64
C GLU A 272 -6.65 3.61 -101.67
N GLU A 273 -6.55 2.30 -101.44
CA GLU A 273 -6.07 1.36 -102.39
C GLU A 273 -7.10 1.12 -103.52
N TYR A 274 -8.39 1.19 -103.20
CA TYR A 274 -9.45 1.10 -104.25
C TYR A 274 -9.37 2.29 -105.23
N ILE A 275 -9.14 3.51 -104.75
CA ILE A 275 -8.98 4.72 -105.55
C ILE A 275 -7.78 4.57 -106.50
N LYS A 276 -6.64 4.01 -106.03
CA LYS A 276 -5.44 3.79 -106.89
C LYS A 276 -5.62 2.76 -107.94
N ASN A 277 -6.40 1.71 -107.76
CA ASN A 277 -6.61 0.63 -108.72
C ASN A 277 -8.00 -0.03 -108.57
N PRO A 278 -9.08 0.60 -109.15
CA PRO A 278 -10.45 0.12 -108.93
C PRO A 278 -10.76 -1.28 -109.61
N ALA A 279 -9.96 -1.71 -110.56
CA ALA A 279 -10.16 -2.97 -111.31
C ALA A 279 -9.63 -4.23 -110.57
N VAL A 280 -8.62 -4.04 -109.70
CA VAL A 280 -7.95 -5.14 -108.97
C VAL A 280 -8.57 -5.39 -107.57
N THR A 281 -9.20 -4.44 -107.00
CA THR A 281 -9.78 -4.50 -105.61
C THR A 281 -11.25 -4.97 -105.65
N LYS A 282 -11.80 -5.36 -106.76
CA LYS A 282 -13.19 -5.83 -106.89
C LYS A 282 -13.34 -7.36 -106.85
N GLN A 283 -12.30 -8.14 -106.49
CA GLN A 283 -12.35 -9.55 -106.24
C GLN A 283 -12.51 -9.89 -104.77
#